data_70f625007492602d8f817a4a98be6481
#
_entry.id   70f625007492602d8f817a4a98be6481
#
_cell.length_a   1.000
_cell.length_b   1.000
_cell.length_c   1.000
_cell.angle_alpha   90.00
_cell.angle_beta   90.00
_cell.angle_gamma   90.00
#
_symmetry.space_group_name_H-M   'P 1'
#
loop_
_entity.id
_entity.type
_entity.pdbx_description
1 polymer ?
#
loop_
_entity_poly.entity_id
_entity_poly.type
_entity_poly.pdbx_seq_one_letter_code
_entity_poly.pdbx_strand_id
1 'polypeptide(L)'
;MTALTATGLLLLGNSVAAAAATSFNNACVAGSIIGPVYKPVPASVVVDAPASVTPGQQFTYRIQPGQESYPNSDSGATTVQLSRLKFDFDIPANATFDSASIVAGTGSGLDGVAPNVLRVNTVGTVDPAGTILRLSGNNEVIANSPTTSTNSDGGIVVPKTRNGPNNSTLFQLPAVDVTVTAGPSGVIEPHVRVAGDAALTNNDENYATSLASATFLGAKQWAPTRCSPKDGATIPAPTAPLNAGGGALATIAIGTAEKTDTTTTVTATPTTVDPDQDVTVHAVVSPAPTSGTVQFMDNGVALGSPVPVTGGAVSTTHAFTTPGAHNITAVYSGDDQHNGSTSSATTITVNGAPAGGSSGSASSSGSAGSSGLGSLANLLGS
;
A
#
# COMPACT_ATOMS: atom_id res chain seq x y z
N MET A 1 8.01 -24.83 -33.49
CA MET A 1 7.13 -24.81 -32.31
C MET A 1 7.90 -24.20 -31.17
N THR A 2 7.78 -22.89 -30.97
CA THR A 2 8.45 -22.11 -29.93
C THR A 2 7.47 -21.94 -28.80
N ALA A 3 7.77 -22.52 -27.64
CA ALA A 3 6.96 -22.41 -26.44
C ALA A 3 7.08 -20.99 -25.86
N LEU A 4 5.95 -20.31 -25.80
CA LEU A 4 5.79 -19.04 -25.10
C LEU A 4 5.65 -19.34 -23.61
N THR A 5 6.68 -19.06 -22.82
CA THR A 5 6.60 -19.10 -21.36
C THR A 5 5.83 -17.87 -20.88
N ALA A 6 4.59 -18.06 -20.48
CA ALA A 6 3.83 -17.05 -19.76
C ALA A 6 4.45 -16.89 -18.35
N THR A 7 5.17 -15.81 -18.11
CA THR A 7 5.54 -15.35 -16.77
C THR A 7 4.26 -14.89 -16.08
N GLY A 8 3.70 -15.74 -15.23
CA GLY A 8 2.60 -15.37 -14.35
C GLY A 8 3.07 -14.31 -13.37
N LEU A 9 2.50 -13.11 -13.48
CA LEU A 9 2.58 -12.08 -12.46
C LEU A 9 1.83 -12.61 -11.22
N LEU A 10 2.56 -13.02 -10.18
CA LEU A 10 1.98 -13.29 -8.87
C LEU A 10 1.43 -11.96 -8.34
N LEU A 11 0.12 -11.82 -8.36
CA LEU A 11 -0.59 -10.84 -7.53
C LEU A 11 -0.41 -11.29 -6.07
N LEU A 12 0.63 -10.79 -5.42
CA LEU A 12 0.74 -10.80 -3.97
C LEU A 12 -0.45 -9.99 -3.45
N GLY A 13 -1.31 -10.63 -2.65
CA GLY A 13 -2.48 -10.01 -2.09
C GLY A 13 -2.11 -8.90 -1.10
N ASN A 14 -1.87 -7.70 -1.61
CA ASN A 14 -1.85 -6.51 -0.78
C ASN A 14 -3.30 -6.25 -0.35
N SER A 15 -3.52 -6.02 0.93
CA SER A 15 -4.78 -5.50 1.44
C SER A 15 -5.04 -4.16 0.73
N VAL A 16 -5.99 -4.14 -0.19
CA VAL A 16 -6.39 -2.90 -0.87
C VAL A 16 -7.10 -2.06 0.19
N ALA A 17 -6.54 -0.89 0.51
CA ALA A 17 -7.28 0.10 1.27
C ALA A 17 -8.55 0.43 0.47
N ALA A 18 -9.71 0.44 1.12
CA ALA A 18 -10.94 0.82 0.45
C ALA A 18 -10.77 2.22 -0.13
N ALA A 19 -10.93 2.36 -1.45
CA ALA A 19 -10.81 3.63 -2.13
C ALA A 19 -11.86 4.61 -1.55
N ALA A 20 -11.40 5.63 -0.83
CA ALA A 20 -12.25 6.68 -0.29
C ALA A 20 -12.17 7.92 -1.18
N ALA A 21 -13.32 8.53 -1.47
CA ALA A 21 -13.34 9.78 -2.20
C ALA A 21 -13.00 10.94 -1.26
N THR A 22 -12.00 11.73 -1.62
CA THR A 22 -11.76 13.03 -0.99
C THR A 22 -12.62 14.07 -1.71
N SER A 23 -13.60 14.63 -1.00
CA SER A 23 -14.48 15.69 -1.52
C SER A 23 -14.04 17.04 -0.98
N PHE A 24 -14.00 18.04 -1.83
CA PHE A 24 -13.55 19.38 -1.50
C PHE A 24 -14.19 20.43 -2.42
N ASN A 25 -13.97 21.70 -2.14
CA ASN A 25 -14.32 22.78 -3.05
C ASN A 25 -13.06 23.27 -3.78
N ASN A 26 -13.23 23.59 -5.04
CA ASN A 26 -12.30 24.43 -5.76
C ASN A 26 -12.75 25.88 -5.70
N ALA A 27 -11.88 26.77 -5.27
CA ALA A 27 -12.05 28.18 -5.50
C ALA A 27 -11.68 28.46 -6.97
N CYS A 28 -12.65 28.82 -7.79
CA CYS A 28 -12.46 29.07 -9.23
C CYS A 28 -12.63 30.55 -9.58
N VAL A 29 -11.78 31.04 -10.50
CA VAL A 29 -11.95 32.34 -11.16
C VAL A 29 -12.16 32.13 -12.65
N ALA A 30 -13.29 32.57 -13.16
CA ALA A 30 -13.53 32.70 -14.57
C ALA A 30 -13.32 34.15 -15.01
N GLY A 31 -12.40 34.38 -15.93
CA GLY A 31 -12.24 35.70 -16.56
C GLY A 31 -13.43 36.01 -17.47
N SER A 32 -13.99 37.21 -17.40
CA SER A 32 -15.03 37.64 -18.33
C SER A 32 -14.83 39.11 -18.73
N ILE A 33 -15.50 39.52 -19.81
CA ILE A 33 -15.46 40.91 -20.31
C ILE A 33 -16.08 41.93 -19.34
N ILE A 34 -16.92 41.47 -18.39
CA ILE A 34 -17.54 42.29 -17.37
C ILE A 34 -16.80 42.21 -16.02
N GLY A 35 -15.66 41.52 -15.96
CA GLY A 35 -14.84 41.31 -14.79
C GLY A 35 -14.75 39.84 -14.37
N PRO A 36 -13.91 39.53 -13.39
CA PRO A 36 -13.74 38.17 -12.91
C PRO A 36 -14.99 37.67 -12.17
N VAL A 37 -15.35 36.43 -12.42
CA VAL A 37 -16.44 35.72 -11.74
C VAL A 37 -15.81 34.67 -10.82
N TYR A 38 -16.12 34.77 -9.53
CA TYR A 38 -15.61 33.89 -8.48
C TYR A 38 -16.67 32.88 -8.08
N LYS A 39 -16.32 31.60 -8.08
CA LYS A 39 -17.25 30.53 -7.67
C LYS A 39 -16.54 29.40 -6.95
N PRO A 40 -17.12 28.88 -5.87
CA PRO A 40 -16.75 27.56 -5.38
C PRO A 40 -17.33 26.49 -6.35
N VAL A 41 -16.52 25.55 -6.77
CA VAL A 41 -16.93 24.41 -7.58
C VAL A 41 -16.64 23.14 -6.80
N PRO A 42 -17.67 22.34 -6.44
CA PRO A 42 -17.43 21.05 -5.78
C PRO A 42 -16.59 20.14 -6.67
N ALA A 43 -15.65 19.46 -6.05
CA ALA A 43 -14.79 18.48 -6.71
C ALA A 43 -14.60 17.27 -5.80
N SER A 44 -14.22 16.16 -6.39
CA SER A 44 -13.79 14.98 -5.66
C SER A 44 -12.72 14.23 -6.44
N VAL A 45 -11.87 13.52 -5.70
CA VAL A 45 -10.86 12.63 -6.27
C VAL A 45 -10.86 11.34 -5.46
N VAL A 46 -10.88 10.22 -6.14
CA VAL A 46 -10.68 8.90 -5.55
C VAL A 46 -9.27 8.45 -5.86
N VAL A 47 -8.54 7.99 -4.83
CA VAL A 47 -7.26 7.30 -5.02
C VAL A 47 -7.43 5.86 -4.55
N ASP A 48 -7.20 4.93 -5.47
CA ASP A 48 -7.14 3.50 -5.19
C ASP A 48 -5.66 3.09 -5.13
N ALA A 49 -5.20 2.69 -3.95
CA ALA A 49 -3.80 2.43 -3.67
C ALA A 49 -3.64 1.32 -2.63
N PRO A 50 -2.50 0.61 -2.59
CA PRO A 50 -2.19 -0.29 -1.48
C PRO A 50 -2.03 0.50 -0.18
N ALA A 51 -2.45 -0.10 0.95
CA ALA A 51 -2.28 0.53 2.28
C ALA A 51 -0.79 0.64 2.67
N SER A 52 0.02 -0.31 2.21
CA SER A 52 1.47 -0.34 2.46
C SER A 52 2.23 -0.99 1.32
N VAL A 53 3.52 -0.65 1.22
CA VAL A 53 4.48 -1.21 0.27
C VAL A 53 5.82 -1.40 0.98
N THR A 54 6.68 -2.26 0.44
CA THR A 54 8.04 -2.42 0.95
C THR A 54 9.00 -1.39 0.34
N PRO A 55 10.11 -1.06 1.01
CA PRO A 55 11.14 -0.21 0.44
C PRO A 55 11.63 -0.73 -0.92
N GLY A 56 11.70 0.16 -1.92
CA GLY A 56 12.10 -0.19 -3.29
C GLY A 56 11.06 -0.97 -4.10
N GLN A 57 9.88 -1.24 -3.55
CA GLN A 57 8.82 -1.92 -4.28
C GLN A 57 8.24 -1.01 -5.36
N GLN A 58 8.14 -1.53 -6.59
CA GLN A 58 7.36 -0.91 -7.64
C GLN A 58 5.88 -1.28 -7.46
N PHE A 59 5.00 -0.28 -7.55
CA PHE A 59 3.55 -0.48 -7.45
C PHE A 59 2.80 0.57 -8.26
N THR A 60 1.52 0.32 -8.49
CA THR A 60 0.63 1.24 -9.19
C THR A 60 -0.49 1.69 -8.26
N TYR A 61 -0.79 2.98 -8.28
CA TYR A 61 -2.01 3.54 -7.70
C TYR A 61 -2.82 4.23 -8.78
N ARG A 62 -4.13 4.32 -8.58
CA ARG A 62 -5.07 4.94 -9.52
C ARG A 62 -5.63 6.23 -8.96
N ILE A 63 -5.60 7.29 -9.76
CA ILE A 63 -6.28 8.55 -9.47
C ILE A 63 -7.49 8.64 -10.37
N GLN A 64 -8.69 8.78 -9.81
CA GLN A 64 -9.93 9.00 -10.55
C GLN A 64 -10.52 10.34 -10.15
N PRO A 65 -10.46 11.37 -11.01
CA PRO A 65 -11.24 12.59 -10.83
C PRO A 65 -12.73 12.27 -10.77
N GLY A 66 -13.44 12.93 -9.88
CA GLY A 66 -14.88 12.77 -9.76
C GLY A 66 -15.64 13.34 -10.95
N GLN A 67 -16.96 13.13 -10.93
CA GLN A 67 -17.83 13.74 -11.91
C GLN A 67 -17.94 15.25 -11.64
N GLU A 68 -17.72 16.04 -12.67
CA GLU A 68 -17.77 17.50 -12.66
C GLU A 68 -18.99 18.01 -13.43
N SER A 69 -19.33 19.27 -13.22
CA SER A 69 -20.40 19.91 -13.97
C SER A 69 -20.12 21.39 -14.25
N TYR A 70 -20.67 21.89 -15.34
CA TYR A 70 -20.71 23.33 -15.58
C TYR A 70 -22.13 23.80 -15.94
N PRO A 71 -22.50 25.04 -15.56
CA PRO A 71 -23.83 25.59 -15.90
C PRO A 71 -23.94 25.87 -17.40
N ASN A 72 -25.06 25.51 -18.00
CA ASN A 72 -25.36 25.79 -19.41
C ASN A 72 -25.70 27.25 -19.66
N SER A 73 -25.91 28.03 -18.61
CA SER A 73 -26.07 29.48 -18.65
C SER A 73 -25.65 30.09 -17.34
N ASP A 74 -24.97 31.22 -17.36
CA ASP A 74 -24.49 31.92 -16.20
C ASP A 74 -24.38 33.42 -16.49
N SER A 75 -24.87 34.26 -15.56
CA SER A 75 -24.75 35.71 -15.62
C SER A 75 -25.23 36.33 -16.94
N GLY A 76 -26.30 35.76 -17.53
CA GLY A 76 -26.83 36.20 -18.83
C GLY A 76 -26.11 35.65 -20.07
N ALA A 77 -25.02 34.95 -19.90
CA ALA A 77 -24.33 34.23 -20.97
C ALA A 77 -24.84 32.80 -21.11
N THR A 78 -24.90 32.29 -22.33
CA THR A 78 -25.19 30.89 -22.63
C THR A 78 -23.88 30.16 -22.97
N THR A 79 -23.49 29.20 -22.14
CA THR A 79 -22.31 28.40 -22.37
C THR A 79 -22.47 27.56 -23.63
N VAL A 80 -21.46 27.52 -24.47
CA VAL A 80 -21.38 26.67 -25.66
C VAL A 80 -20.68 25.36 -25.34
N GLN A 81 -19.49 25.43 -24.74
CA GLN A 81 -18.70 24.27 -24.33
C GLN A 81 -17.57 24.71 -23.40
N LEU A 82 -16.95 23.72 -22.73
CA LEU A 82 -15.60 23.87 -22.17
C LEU A 82 -14.58 23.28 -23.13
N SER A 83 -13.39 23.82 -23.11
CA SER A 83 -12.25 23.33 -23.88
C SER A 83 -10.95 23.48 -23.10
N ARG A 84 -9.85 22.92 -23.59
CA ARG A 84 -8.51 23.02 -22.99
C ARG A 84 -8.50 22.61 -21.51
N LEU A 85 -9.23 21.54 -21.20
CA LEU A 85 -9.27 21.03 -19.83
C LEU A 85 -7.90 20.47 -19.44
N LYS A 86 -7.47 20.79 -18.21
CA LYS A 86 -6.32 20.16 -17.56
C LYS A 86 -6.56 20.03 -16.06
N PHE A 87 -6.10 18.91 -15.50
CA PHE A 87 -6.02 18.65 -14.07
C PHE A 87 -4.61 18.21 -13.73
N ASP A 88 -4.00 18.85 -12.75
CA ASP A 88 -2.61 18.62 -12.35
C ASP A 88 -2.54 17.92 -11.00
N PHE A 89 -1.72 16.87 -10.92
CA PHE A 89 -1.44 16.10 -9.71
C PHE A 89 0.05 16.12 -9.43
N ASP A 90 0.43 16.28 -8.19
CA ASP A 90 1.84 16.21 -7.80
C ASP A 90 2.31 14.75 -7.82
N ILE A 91 3.49 14.49 -8.38
CA ILE A 91 4.17 13.20 -8.20
C ILE A 91 4.58 13.13 -6.73
N PRO A 92 4.17 12.08 -5.99
CA PRO A 92 4.45 12.01 -4.56
C PRO A 92 5.95 12.08 -4.25
N ALA A 93 6.31 12.87 -3.25
CA ALA A 93 7.62 12.76 -2.64
C ALA A 93 7.82 11.35 -2.06
N ASN A 94 9.06 10.95 -1.87
CA ASN A 94 9.41 9.64 -1.34
C ASN A 94 9.02 8.46 -2.26
N ALA A 95 8.81 8.75 -3.56
CA ALA A 95 8.64 7.78 -4.62
C ALA A 95 9.37 8.23 -5.88
N THR A 96 9.90 7.27 -6.62
CA THR A 96 10.44 7.51 -7.96
C THR A 96 9.36 7.22 -8.99
N PHE A 97 9.09 8.18 -9.86
CA PHE A 97 8.11 8.02 -10.94
C PHE A 97 8.66 7.09 -12.03
N ASP A 98 7.88 6.09 -12.40
CA ASP A 98 8.21 5.15 -13.47
C ASP A 98 7.36 5.41 -14.73
N SER A 99 6.03 5.46 -14.59
CA SER A 99 5.10 5.69 -15.71
C SER A 99 3.73 6.17 -15.24
N ALA A 100 2.97 6.74 -16.19
CA ALA A 100 1.54 6.98 -15.98
C ALA A 100 0.79 6.72 -17.29
N SER A 101 -0.47 6.29 -17.19
CA SER A 101 -1.32 5.99 -18.34
C SER A 101 -2.80 6.25 -18.05
N ILE A 102 -3.54 6.60 -19.11
CA ILE A 102 -5.00 6.77 -19.05
C ILE A 102 -5.67 5.40 -18.95
N VAL A 103 -6.66 5.30 -18.05
CA VAL A 103 -7.52 4.12 -17.94
C VAL A 103 -8.72 4.28 -18.87
N ALA A 104 -8.76 3.52 -19.92
CA ALA A 104 -9.81 3.61 -20.93
C ALA A 104 -11.20 3.32 -20.34
N GLY A 105 -12.23 4.05 -20.80
CA GLY A 105 -13.63 3.84 -20.42
C GLY A 105 -14.03 4.41 -19.04
N THR A 106 -13.13 5.13 -18.34
CA THR A 106 -13.43 5.74 -17.03
C THR A 106 -13.78 7.23 -17.12
N GLY A 107 -13.68 7.83 -18.30
CA GLY A 107 -14.13 9.20 -18.60
C GLY A 107 -15.47 9.24 -19.32
N SER A 108 -16.17 10.36 -19.25
CA SER A 108 -17.45 10.57 -19.91
C SER A 108 -17.70 12.03 -20.30
N GLY A 109 -18.51 12.25 -21.34
CA GLY A 109 -18.90 13.59 -21.78
C GLY A 109 -17.78 14.40 -22.43
N LEU A 110 -16.73 13.73 -22.91
CA LEU A 110 -15.55 14.35 -23.49
C LEU A 110 -15.54 14.18 -25.01
N ASP A 111 -14.97 15.18 -25.69
CA ASP A 111 -14.74 15.26 -27.15
C ASP A 111 -13.41 15.98 -27.41
N GLY A 112 -13.12 16.21 -28.68
CA GLY A 112 -11.89 16.90 -29.11
C GLY A 112 -10.66 15.98 -29.08
N VAL A 113 -9.57 16.46 -28.48
CA VAL A 113 -8.35 15.66 -28.33
C VAL A 113 -8.54 14.62 -27.23
N ALA A 114 -8.14 13.39 -27.52
CA ALA A 114 -8.21 12.31 -26.54
C ALA A 114 -7.40 12.66 -25.27
N PRO A 115 -7.94 12.36 -24.06
CA PRO A 115 -7.21 12.57 -22.83
C PRO A 115 -5.86 11.87 -22.84
N ASN A 116 -4.84 12.57 -22.36
CA ASN A 116 -3.48 12.10 -22.20
C ASN A 116 -2.96 12.51 -20.82
N VAL A 117 -1.95 11.80 -20.32
CA VAL A 117 -1.22 12.20 -19.12
C VAL A 117 0.19 12.60 -19.51
N LEU A 118 0.57 13.81 -19.15
CA LEU A 118 1.85 14.42 -19.47
C LEU A 118 2.63 14.63 -18.16
N ARG A 119 3.94 14.50 -18.23
CA ARG A 119 4.82 14.92 -17.14
C ARG A 119 5.30 16.35 -17.44
N VAL A 120 5.08 17.25 -16.49
CA VAL A 120 5.40 18.67 -16.66
C VAL A 120 6.19 19.19 -15.45
N ASN A 121 6.96 20.24 -15.68
CA ASN A 121 7.64 20.98 -14.62
C ASN A 121 6.70 21.98 -13.94
N THR A 122 7.21 22.73 -12.94
CA THR A 122 6.42 23.67 -12.14
C THR A 122 5.85 24.85 -12.92
N VAL A 123 6.34 25.15 -14.12
CA VAL A 123 5.80 26.20 -15.00
C VAL A 123 4.92 25.61 -16.13
N GLY A 124 4.58 24.31 -16.06
CA GLY A 124 3.66 23.66 -16.99
C GLY A 124 4.29 23.23 -18.33
N THR A 125 5.62 23.30 -18.49
CA THR A 125 6.31 22.80 -19.68
C THR A 125 6.48 21.29 -19.58
N VAL A 126 6.25 20.57 -20.68
CA VAL A 126 6.49 19.11 -20.75
C VAL A 126 7.97 18.83 -20.48
N ASP A 127 8.23 18.00 -19.48
CA ASP A 127 9.55 17.72 -18.97
C ASP A 127 9.61 16.28 -18.40
N PRO A 128 10.48 15.42 -18.95
CA PRO A 128 10.66 14.07 -18.42
C PRO A 128 11.13 14.02 -16.95
N ALA A 129 11.71 15.10 -16.44
CA ALA A 129 12.11 15.24 -15.04
C ALA A 129 11.09 16.04 -14.20
N GLY A 130 9.98 16.48 -14.79
CA GLY A 130 8.95 17.25 -14.10
C GLY A 130 8.37 16.51 -12.89
N THR A 131 7.81 17.25 -11.96
CA THR A 131 7.25 16.73 -10.71
C THR A 131 5.72 16.72 -10.71
N ILE A 132 5.10 17.05 -11.82
CA ILE A 132 3.65 17.18 -11.95
C ILE A 132 3.16 16.26 -13.05
N LEU A 133 2.08 15.52 -12.79
CA LEU A 133 1.30 14.78 -13.79
C LEU A 133 0.12 15.63 -14.23
N ARG A 134 0.09 15.99 -15.50
CA ARG A 134 -0.98 16.77 -16.11
C ARG A 134 -1.90 15.88 -16.92
N LEU A 135 -3.14 15.72 -16.46
CA LEU A 135 -4.21 15.12 -17.23
C LEU A 135 -4.82 16.18 -18.15
N SER A 136 -4.55 16.07 -19.44
CA SER A 136 -4.91 17.07 -20.47
C SER A 136 -4.98 16.39 -21.84
N GLY A 137 -5.24 17.18 -22.89
CA GLY A 137 -5.04 16.73 -24.28
C GLY A 137 -3.57 16.85 -24.70
N ASN A 138 -3.22 17.95 -25.35
CA ASN A 138 -1.87 18.20 -25.91
C ASN A 138 -1.11 19.32 -25.16
N ASN A 139 -1.30 19.46 -23.87
CA ASN A 139 -0.73 20.55 -23.06
C ASN A 139 -1.14 21.96 -23.55
N GLU A 140 -2.39 22.11 -23.92
CA GLU A 140 -2.93 23.40 -24.33
C GLU A 140 -2.94 24.39 -23.17
N VAL A 141 -2.35 25.54 -23.38
CA VAL A 141 -2.37 26.65 -22.44
C VAL A 141 -3.63 27.48 -22.66
N ILE A 142 -4.31 27.87 -21.59
CA ILE A 142 -5.41 28.82 -21.68
C ILE A 142 -4.89 30.26 -21.72
N ALA A 143 -5.60 31.13 -22.44
CA ALA A 143 -5.26 32.54 -22.47
C ALA A 143 -5.56 33.20 -21.11
N ASN A 144 -4.79 34.22 -20.79
CA ASN A 144 -4.89 34.94 -19.51
C ASN A 144 -6.03 35.95 -19.47
N SER A 145 -6.65 36.26 -20.60
CA SER A 145 -7.70 37.28 -20.73
C SER A 145 -8.85 36.78 -21.58
N PRO A 146 -10.10 37.14 -21.24
CA PRO A 146 -11.25 36.83 -22.07
C PRO A 146 -11.22 37.48 -23.46
N THR A 147 -10.43 38.51 -23.65
CA THR A 147 -10.31 39.26 -24.90
C THR A 147 -9.08 38.91 -25.76
N THR A 148 -8.27 37.93 -25.32
CA THR A 148 -7.09 37.55 -26.08
C THR A 148 -7.47 36.94 -27.42
N SER A 149 -6.88 37.44 -28.51
CA SER A 149 -7.12 36.97 -29.88
C SER A 149 -6.69 35.52 -30.13
N THR A 150 -5.84 34.96 -29.30
CA THR A 150 -5.37 33.57 -29.37
C THR A 150 -6.34 32.57 -28.70
N ASN A 151 -7.42 33.05 -28.07
CA ASN A 151 -8.44 32.16 -27.53
C ASN A 151 -9.11 31.38 -28.67
N SER A 152 -9.07 30.06 -28.51
CA SER A 152 -9.70 29.12 -29.44
C SER A 152 -10.08 27.85 -28.73
N ASP A 153 -11.12 27.19 -29.21
CA ASP A 153 -11.42 25.84 -28.74
C ASP A 153 -10.25 24.89 -29.08
N GLY A 154 -10.06 23.86 -28.29
CA GLY A 154 -9.01 22.86 -28.47
C GLY A 154 -8.81 21.97 -27.26
N GLY A 155 -7.86 21.05 -27.34
CA GLY A 155 -7.59 20.09 -26.29
C GLY A 155 -8.78 19.19 -25.99
N ILE A 156 -8.91 18.77 -24.74
CA ILE A 156 -10.12 18.09 -24.28
C ILE A 156 -11.27 19.08 -24.28
N VAL A 157 -12.37 18.71 -24.92
CA VAL A 157 -13.59 19.50 -25.04
C VAL A 157 -14.72 18.81 -24.30
N VAL A 158 -15.57 19.58 -23.63
CA VAL A 158 -16.84 19.13 -23.08
C VAL A 158 -17.98 19.85 -23.79
N PRO A 159 -18.61 19.21 -24.78
CA PRO A 159 -19.73 19.81 -25.47
C PRO A 159 -20.95 19.92 -24.56
N LYS A 160 -21.75 20.94 -24.77
CA LYS A 160 -22.99 21.16 -24.00
C LYS A 160 -24.02 20.08 -24.29
N THR A 161 -24.41 19.33 -23.26
CA THR A 161 -25.38 18.22 -23.36
C THR A 161 -26.64 18.39 -22.53
N ARG A 162 -26.65 19.27 -21.53
CA ARG A 162 -27.77 19.50 -20.59
C ARG A 162 -28.24 18.23 -19.87
N ASN A 163 -27.32 17.30 -19.59
CA ASN A 163 -27.58 16.02 -18.97
C ASN A 163 -27.51 16.06 -17.42
N GLY A 164 -27.16 17.22 -16.86
CA GLY A 164 -27.05 17.43 -15.42
C GLY A 164 -28.21 18.16 -14.78
N PRO A 165 -28.29 18.20 -13.44
CA PRO A 165 -29.29 18.93 -12.70
C PRO A 165 -29.16 20.46 -12.91
N ASN A 166 -30.22 21.22 -12.66
CA ASN A 166 -30.21 22.67 -12.71
C ASN A 166 -29.70 23.25 -14.04
N ASN A 167 -30.04 22.63 -15.17
CA ASN A 167 -29.58 23.04 -16.50
C ASN A 167 -28.04 23.09 -16.61
N SER A 168 -27.37 22.03 -16.17
CA SER A 168 -25.91 21.86 -16.28
C SER A 168 -25.53 20.76 -17.27
N THR A 169 -24.26 20.72 -17.61
CA THR A 169 -23.62 19.64 -18.36
C THR A 169 -22.68 18.89 -17.44
N LEU A 170 -22.86 17.57 -17.34
CA LEU A 170 -21.98 16.66 -16.59
C LEU A 170 -20.88 16.11 -17.48
N PHE A 171 -19.69 15.95 -16.90
CA PHE A 171 -18.55 15.29 -17.54
C PHE A 171 -17.65 14.65 -16.48
N GLN A 172 -16.77 13.77 -16.91
CA GLN A 172 -15.78 13.17 -16.04
C GLN A 172 -14.49 12.93 -16.84
N LEU A 173 -13.36 13.37 -16.29
CA LEU A 173 -12.06 13.02 -16.83
C LEU A 173 -11.73 11.55 -16.48
N PRO A 174 -10.99 10.85 -17.36
CA PRO A 174 -10.63 9.46 -17.11
C PRO A 174 -9.70 9.32 -15.91
N ALA A 175 -9.66 8.11 -15.35
CA ALA A 175 -8.66 7.74 -14.37
C ALA A 175 -7.26 7.66 -14.97
N VAL A 176 -6.28 7.84 -14.10
CA VAL A 176 -4.86 7.71 -14.41
C VAL A 176 -4.26 6.64 -13.50
N ASP A 177 -3.67 5.61 -14.08
CA ASP A 177 -2.81 4.67 -13.39
C ASP A 177 -1.39 5.24 -13.34
N VAL A 178 -0.84 5.36 -12.14
CA VAL A 178 0.50 5.90 -11.89
C VAL A 178 1.35 4.81 -11.25
N THR A 179 2.43 4.45 -11.92
CA THR A 179 3.40 3.46 -11.43
C THR A 179 4.61 4.19 -10.87
N VAL A 180 5.00 3.82 -9.66
CA VAL A 180 6.13 4.41 -8.94
C VAL A 180 6.91 3.32 -8.21
N THR A 181 8.17 3.63 -7.89
CA THR A 181 9.03 2.83 -7.00
C THR A 181 9.13 3.53 -5.65
N ALA A 182 8.78 2.82 -4.57
CA ALA A 182 8.79 3.35 -3.21
C ALA A 182 10.20 3.72 -2.74
N GLY A 183 10.30 4.79 -1.96
CA GLY A 183 11.52 5.18 -1.27
C GLY A 183 11.92 4.22 -0.13
N PRO A 184 12.92 4.58 0.69
CA PRO A 184 13.45 3.67 1.70
C PRO A 184 12.57 3.52 2.95
N SER A 185 11.75 4.51 3.29
CA SER A 185 10.89 4.49 4.49
C SER A 185 9.92 5.68 4.49
N GLY A 186 8.95 5.70 5.41
CA GLY A 186 8.01 6.80 5.61
C GLY A 186 6.67 6.55 4.92
N VAL A 187 6.12 7.57 4.27
CA VAL A 187 4.83 7.52 3.58
C VAL A 187 4.92 8.10 2.16
N ILE A 188 4.06 7.62 1.29
CA ILE A 188 3.84 8.16 -0.06
C ILE A 188 2.41 8.71 -0.08
N GLU A 189 2.27 9.99 -0.41
CA GLU A 189 1.00 10.71 -0.36
C GLU A 189 0.72 11.37 -1.71
N PRO A 190 -0.17 10.82 -2.54
CA PRO A 190 -0.66 11.50 -3.73
C PRO A 190 -1.45 12.76 -3.37
N HIS A 191 -1.23 13.85 -4.11
CA HIS A 191 -1.92 15.13 -3.93
C HIS A 191 -2.42 15.66 -5.27
N VAL A 192 -3.47 16.46 -5.26
CA VAL A 192 -3.67 17.41 -6.36
C VAL A 192 -2.57 18.46 -6.30
N ARG A 193 -2.27 19.12 -7.40
CA ARG A 193 -1.31 20.23 -7.40
C ARG A 193 -1.79 21.35 -6.46
N VAL A 194 -1.01 21.61 -5.42
CA VAL A 194 -1.33 22.64 -4.42
C VAL A 194 -0.62 23.97 -4.67
N ALA A 195 0.46 23.96 -5.45
CA ALA A 195 1.11 25.17 -5.89
C ALA A 195 0.21 25.96 -6.85
N GLY A 196 0.28 27.27 -6.79
CA GLY A 196 -0.55 28.14 -7.61
C GLY A 196 -1.80 28.63 -6.90
N ASP A 197 -2.45 29.59 -7.52
CA ASP A 197 -3.64 30.28 -7.00
C ASP A 197 -4.57 30.59 -8.16
N ALA A 198 -5.88 30.43 -7.94
CA ALA A 198 -6.88 30.77 -8.94
C ALA A 198 -6.85 32.26 -9.33
N ALA A 199 -6.35 33.15 -8.46
CA ALA A 199 -6.13 34.55 -8.77
C ALA A 199 -4.91 34.77 -9.69
N LEU A 200 -3.98 33.82 -9.80
CA LEU A 200 -2.86 33.92 -10.72
C LEU A 200 -3.33 33.66 -12.15
N THR A 201 -3.53 34.73 -12.88
CA THR A 201 -4.04 34.66 -14.26
C THR A 201 -2.93 34.59 -15.33
N ASN A 202 -1.66 34.62 -14.93
CA ASN A 202 -0.52 34.72 -15.86
C ASN A 202 0.02 33.37 -16.29
N ASN A 203 -0.38 32.30 -15.63
CA ASN A 203 0.09 30.94 -15.87
C ASN A 203 -1.05 29.97 -15.60
N ASP A 204 -0.84 28.71 -15.92
CA ASP A 204 -1.76 27.62 -15.63
C ASP A 204 -1.26 26.70 -14.52
N GLU A 205 -0.59 27.25 -13.51
CA GLU A 205 -0.04 26.52 -12.35
C GLU A 205 -1.09 26.03 -11.36
N ASN A 206 -2.37 26.27 -11.64
CA ASN A 206 -3.47 25.85 -10.78
C ASN A 206 -3.77 24.36 -10.93
N TYR A 207 -4.49 23.78 -9.95
CA TYR A 207 -4.94 22.40 -10.01
C TYR A 207 -5.74 22.11 -11.28
N ALA A 208 -6.79 22.89 -11.52
CA ALA A 208 -7.65 22.68 -12.67
C ALA A 208 -7.81 23.96 -13.49
N THR A 209 -7.78 23.82 -14.80
CA THR A 209 -8.04 24.94 -15.72
C THR A 209 -8.95 24.49 -16.86
N SER A 210 -9.74 25.42 -17.38
CA SER A 210 -10.54 25.26 -18.59
C SER A 210 -10.78 26.58 -19.28
N LEU A 211 -11.07 26.54 -20.57
CA LEU A 211 -11.50 27.67 -21.35
C LEU A 211 -12.96 27.48 -21.74
N ALA A 212 -13.85 28.20 -21.10
CA ALA A 212 -15.25 28.19 -21.49
C ALA A 212 -15.48 29.12 -22.69
N SER A 213 -16.27 28.68 -23.65
CA SER A 213 -16.85 29.56 -24.67
C SER A 213 -18.34 29.72 -24.41
N ALA A 214 -18.82 30.93 -24.52
CA ALA A 214 -20.22 31.30 -24.27
C ALA A 214 -20.73 32.33 -25.28
N THR A 215 -22.03 32.40 -25.46
CA THR A 215 -22.70 33.48 -26.22
C THR A 215 -23.29 34.48 -25.22
N PHE A 216 -22.88 35.75 -25.37
CA PHE A 216 -23.40 36.86 -24.59
C PHE A 216 -23.76 38.01 -25.54
N LEU A 217 -24.97 38.52 -25.47
CA LEU A 217 -25.51 39.56 -26.37
C LEU A 217 -25.26 39.25 -27.84
N GLY A 218 -25.43 37.99 -28.24
CA GLY A 218 -25.24 37.52 -29.60
C GLY A 218 -23.79 37.33 -30.09
N ALA A 219 -22.80 37.64 -29.28
CA ALA A 219 -21.39 37.50 -29.61
C ALA A 219 -20.74 36.31 -28.81
N LYS A 220 -19.79 35.61 -29.44
CA LYS A 220 -18.97 34.58 -28.75
C LYS A 220 -18.01 35.28 -27.80
N GLN A 221 -18.01 34.81 -26.57
CA GLN A 221 -17.15 35.25 -25.48
C GLN A 221 -16.34 34.08 -24.94
N TRP A 222 -15.21 34.40 -24.33
CA TRP A 222 -14.31 33.45 -23.70
C TRP A 222 -14.22 33.70 -22.21
N ALA A 223 -14.17 32.61 -21.43
CA ALA A 223 -14.01 32.67 -19.99
C ALA A 223 -12.91 31.67 -19.57
N PRO A 224 -11.64 32.12 -19.60
CA PRO A 224 -10.54 31.31 -19.06
C PRO A 224 -10.77 31.15 -17.56
N THR A 225 -10.86 29.91 -17.12
CA THR A 225 -11.17 29.53 -15.73
C THR A 225 -10.01 28.80 -15.10
N ARG A 226 -9.67 29.16 -13.87
CA ARG A 226 -8.62 28.57 -13.06
C ARG A 226 -9.16 28.23 -11.69
N CYS A 227 -8.78 27.09 -11.15
CA CYS A 227 -9.29 26.57 -9.90
C CYS A 227 -8.15 26.06 -9.02
N SER A 228 -8.23 26.29 -7.71
CA SER A 228 -7.34 25.78 -6.69
C SER A 228 -8.13 25.15 -5.56
N PRO A 229 -7.62 24.13 -4.84
CA PRO A 229 -8.31 23.46 -3.73
C PRO A 229 -8.31 24.34 -2.47
N LYS A 230 -9.12 25.39 -2.48
CA LYS A 230 -9.24 26.37 -1.39
C LYS A 230 -10.69 26.63 -1.06
N ASP A 231 -10.96 27.02 0.19
CA ASP A 231 -12.28 27.46 0.60
C ASP A 231 -12.48 28.95 0.29
N GLY A 232 -13.71 29.27 -0.10
CA GLY A 232 -14.11 30.66 -0.35
C GLY A 232 -14.93 30.82 -1.62
N ALA A 233 -15.95 31.67 -1.53
CA ALA A 233 -16.77 32.07 -2.68
C ALA A 233 -16.17 33.28 -3.43
N THR A 234 -15.36 34.08 -2.73
CA THR A 234 -14.60 35.16 -3.31
C THR A 234 -13.14 34.79 -3.21
N ILE A 235 -12.46 34.73 -4.33
CA ILE A 235 -11.07 34.32 -4.28
C ILE A 235 -10.24 35.42 -3.78
N PRO A 236 -9.68 35.16 -2.66
CA PRO A 236 -8.73 36.06 -2.14
C PRO A 236 -7.38 35.84 -2.73
N ALA A 237 -6.55 36.65 -2.28
CA ALA A 237 -5.13 36.61 -2.36
C ALA A 237 -4.53 35.18 -2.17
N PRO A 238 -3.30 34.94 -2.59
CA PRO A 238 -2.55 33.67 -2.44
C PRO A 238 -2.54 33.07 -1.02
N THR A 239 -2.91 33.85 -0.01
CA THR A 239 -2.89 33.49 1.42
C THR A 239 -4.10 32.71 1.90
N ALA A 240 -5.12 32.48 1.06
CA ALA A 240 -6.26 31.65 1.48
C ALA A 240 -5.81 30.21 1.80
N PRO A 241 -6.30 29.61 2.91
CA PRO A 241 -5.89 28.28 3.30
C PRO A 241 -6.34 27.25 2.26
N LEU A 242 -5.52 26.20 2.10
CA LEU A 242 -5.90 25.00 1.41
C LEU A 242 -6.99 24.27 2.21
N ASN A 243 -7.90 23.61 1.51
CA ASN A 243 -8.91 22.74 2.12
C ASN A 243 -8.51 21.24 2.03
N ALA A 244 -9.45 20.35 2.27
CA ALA A 244 -9.22 18.91 2.20
C ALA A 244 -8.60 18.44 0.86
N GLY A 245 -8.91 19.13 -0.26
CA GLY A 245 -8.32 18.83 -1.56
C GLY A 245 -6.81 19.12 -1.64
N GLY A 246 -6.30 20.00 -0.78
CA GLY A 246 -4.86 20.27 -0.67
C GLY A 246 -4.11 19.32 0.24
N GLY A 247 -4.82 18.40 0.93
CA GLY A 247 -4.23 17.35 1.75
C GLY A 247 -3.91 16.09 0.96
N ALA A 248 -3.40 15.08 1.66
CA ALA A 248 -3.15 13.76 1.09
C ALA A 248 -4.47 13.11 0.64
N LEU A 249 -4.53 12.67 -0.61
CA LEU A 249 -5.67 11.94 -1.17
C LEU A 249 -5.68 10.48 -0.74
N ALA A 250 -4.51 9.95 -0.42
CA ALA A 250 -4.29 8.65 0.20
C ALA A 250 -2.95 8.68 0.94
N THR A 251 -2.77 7.77 1.91
CA THR A 251 -1.49 7.57 2.60
C THR A 251 -1.08 6.12 2.41
N ILE A 252 0.09 5.91 1.79
CA ILE A 252 0.67 4.60 1.51
C ILE A 252 1.90 4.47 2.40
N ALA A 253 1.87 3.57 3.40
CA ALA A 253 3.00 3.36 4.29
C ALA A 253 4.15 2.64 3.57
N ILE A 254 5.39 3.10 3.75
CA ILE A 254 6.57 2.35 3.34
C ILE A 254 7.11 1.64 4.58
N GLY A 255 6.94 0.33 4.62
CA GLY A 255 7.34 -0.49 5.76
C GLY A 255 7.35 -1.96 5.41
N THR A 256 7.67 -2.79 6.37
CA THR A 256 7.46 -4.24 6.21
C THR A 256 5.96 -4.49 6.04
N ALA A 257 5.58 -5.26 5.03
CA ALA A 257 4.21 -5.73 4.90
C ALA A 257 3.76 -6.36 6.23
N GLU A 258 2.51 -6.15 6.63
CA GLU A 258 1.97 -6.80 7.82
C GLU A 258 2.09 -8.32 7.64
N LYS A 259 2.83 -8.96 8.55
CA LYS A 259 3.08 -10.40 8.47
C LYS A 259 1.83 -11.16 8.92
N THR A 260 1.54 -12.25 8.21
CA THR A 260 0.46 -13.16 8.59
C THR A 260 0.84 -13.97 9.82
N ASP A 261 -0.04 -14.06 10.81
CA ASP A 261 0.16 -14.94 11.95
C ASP A 261 0.16 -16.40 11.54
N THR A 262 1.05 -17.19 12.14
CA THR A 262 1.14 -18.63 11.92
C THR A 262 0.79 -19.43 13.17
N THR A 263 0.44 -20.69 12.96
CA THR A 263 0.29 -21.68 14.01
C THR A 263 1.23 -22.84 13.72
N THR A 264 2.06 -23.20 14.72
CA THR A 264 2.94 -24.38 14.62
C THR A 264 2.35 -25.52 15.45
N THR A 265 2.38 -26.73 14.89
CA THR A 265 2.05 -27.98 15.58
C THR A 265 3.23 -28.92 15.55
N VAL A 266 3.40 -29.76 16.58
CA VAL A 266 4.46 -30.77 16.62
C VAL A 266 3.88 -32.13 16.99
N THR A 267 4.38 -33.18 16.36
CA THR A 267 4.07 -34.58 16.65
C THR A 267 5.36 -35.36 16.74
N ALA A 268 5.35 -36.47 17.49
CA ALA A 268 6.49 -37.38 17.63
C ALA A 268 6.05 -38.83 17.44
N THR A 269 6.86 -39.64 16.80
CA THR A 269 6.58 -41.06 16.57
C THR A 269 7.90 -41.88 16.63
N PRO A 270 7.94 -42.91 17.48
CA PRO A 270 6.99 -43.26 18.55
C PRO A 270 7.04 -42.31 19.73
N THR A 271 5.99 -42.29 20.59
CA THR A 271 5.92 -41.47 21.80
C THR A 271 6.45 -42.16 23.05
N THR A 272 6.76 -43.45 23.00
CA THR A 272 7.41 -44.22 24.04
C THR A 272 8.52 -45.04 23.44
N VAL A 273 9.73 -44.93 23.96
CA VAL A 273 10.94 -45.57 23.44
C VAL A 273 11.84 -46.01 24.57
N ASP A 274 12.75 -46.95 24.30
CA ASP A 274 13.90 -47.25 25.16
C ASP A 274 15.02 -46.22 24.88
N PRO A 275 15.98 -46.03 25.77
CA PRO A 275 17.13 -45.18 25.53
C PRO A 275 17.82 -45.55 24.22
N ASP A 276 18.35 -44.54 23.52
CA ASP A 276 19.06 -44.65 22.23
C ASP A 276 18.18 -45.12 21.03
N GLN A 277 16.89 -45.18 21.20
CA GLN A 277 16.00 -45.44 20.07
C GLN A 277 15.59 -44.16 19.36
N ASP A 278 15.52 -44.25 18.06
CA ASP A 278 15.18 -43.13 17.19
C ASP A 278 13.68 -42.74 17.31
N VAL A 279 13.43 -41.45 17.49
CA VAL A 279 12.11 -40.83 17.41
C VAL A 279 12.08 -39.82 16.29
N THR A 280 11.14 -39.95 15.39
CA THR A 280 10.87 -38.93 14.38
C THR A 280 10.01 -37.84 14.96
N VAL A 281 10.48 -36.59 14.95
CA VAL A 281 9.73 -35.41 15.32
C VAL A 281 9.33 -34.67 14.05
N HIS A 282 8.06 -34.33 13.92
CA HIS A 282 7.51 -33.66 12.76
C HIS A 282 6.76 -32.41 13.19
N ALA A 283 7.04 -31.28 12.54
CA ALA A 283 6.32 -30.00 12.74
C ALA A 283 5.62 -29.56 11.46
N VAL A 284 4.45 -28.92 11.64
CA VAL A 284 3.69 -28.28 10.58
C VAL A 284 3.38 -26.84 10.99
N VAL A 285 3.63 -25.91 10.08
CA VAL A 285 3.35 -24.48 10.18
C VAL A 285 2.22 -24.11 9.23
N SER A 286 1.17 -23.48 9.70
CA SER A 286 -0.01 -23.09 8.91
C SER A 286 -0.37 -21.60 9.17
N PRO A 287 -0.68 -20.80 8.12
CA PRO A 287 -0.56 -21.13 6.69
C PRO A 287 0.88 -21.50 6.30
N ALA A 288 1.03 -22.34 5.26
CA ALA A 288 2.33 -22.91 4.89
C ALA A 288 3.31 -21.82 4.41
N PRO A 289 4.39 -21.54 5.16
CA PRO A 289 5.40 -20.59 4.73
C PRO A 289 6.32 -21.20 3.66
N THR A 290 6.93 -20.32 2.87
CA THR A 290 7.88 -20.74 1.82
C THR A 290 9.34 -20.69 2.28
N SER A 291 9.60 -20.08 3.46
CA SER A 291 10.95 -19.88 4.02
C SER A 291 10.92 -19.85 5.55
N GLY A 292 12.06 -19.58 6.15
CA GLY A 292 12.26 -19.64 7.60
C GLY A 292 12.78 -20.99 8.07
N THR A 293 12.89 -21.18 9.39
CA THR A 293 13.42 -22.40 10.03
C THR A 293 12.54 -22.82 11.19
N VAL A 294 12.51 -24.11 11.50
CA VAL A 294 11.94 -24.64 12.74
C VAL A 294 13.05 -25.15 13.62
N GLN A 295 13.13 -24.66 14.85
CA GLN A 295 13.96 -25.19 15.92
C GLN A 295 13.11 -26.11 16.78
N PHE A 296 13.48 -27.39 16.86
CA PHE A 296 12.90 -28.28 17.86
C PHE A 296 13.59 -28.07 19.20
N MET A 297 12.81 -28.16 20.27
CA MET A 297 13.27 -27.98 21.65
C MET A 297 12.84 -29.18 22.50
N ASP A 298 13.70 -29.63 23.39
CA ASP A 298 13.41 -30.63 24.42
C ASP A 298 13.49 -29.94 25.77
N ASN A 299 12.36 -29.91 26.51
CA ASN A 299 12.26 -29.23 27.82
C ASN A 299 12.83 -27.79 27.80
N GLY A 300 12.68 -27.07 26.65
CA GLY A 300 13.18 -25.71 26.47
C GLY A 300 14.67 -25.61 26.03
N VAL A 301 15.35 -26.73 25.80
CA VAL A 301 16.73 -26.78 25.27
C VAL A 301 16.71 -27.16 23.80
N ALA A 302 17.53 -26.51 22.97
CA ALA A 302 17.59 -26.78 21.52
C ALA A 302 17.96 -28.23 21.23
N LEU A 303 17.16 -28.89 20.39
CA LEU A 303 17.33 -30.24 19.92
C LEU A 303 17.92 -30.21 18.49
N GLY A 304 19.25 -30.26 18.40
CA GLY A 304 19.94 -30.13 17.12
C GLY A 304 19.94 -28.69 16.55
N SER A 305 20.27 -28.57 15.28
CA SER A 305 20.24 -27.30 14.55
C SER A 305 18.87 -26.99 13.97
N PRO A 306 18.53 -25.69 13.75
CA PRO A 306 17.29 -25.32 13.07
C PRO A 306 17.16 -25.98 11.70
N VAL A 307 15.96 -26.46 11.36
CA VAL A 307 15.66 -27.14 10.09
C VAL A 307 14.93 -26.16 9.16
N PRO A 308 15.40 -25.94 7.90
CA PRO A 308 14.71 -25.08 6.95
C PRO A 308 13.29 -25.59 6.62
N VAL A 309 12.33 -24.66 6.59
CA VAL A 309 10.94 -24.98 6.22
C VAL A 309 10.79 -24.95 4.71
N THR A 310 10.16 -25.99 4.16
CA THR A 310 9.78 -26.02 2.76
C THR A 310 8.34 -26.55 2.67
N GLY A 311 7.43 -25.68 2.16
CA GLY A 311 6.01 -26.06 2.05
C GLY A 311 5.31 -26.24 3.40
N GLY A 312 5.77 -25.59 4.46
CA GLY A 312 5.12 -25.56 5.78
C GLY A 312 5.37 -26.79 6.66
N ALA A 313 6.21 -27.76 6.27
CA ALA A 313 6.47 -28.96 7.07
C ALA A 313 7.95 -29.26 7.18
N VAL A 314 8.37 -29.77 8.34
CA VAL A 314 9.75 -30.26 8.60
C VAL A 314 9.75 -31.48 9.48
N SER A 315 10.76 -32.32 9.34
CA SER A 315 10.98 -33.49 10.19
C SER A 315 12.44 -33.63 10.54
N THR A 316 12.71 -34.14 11.74
CA THR A 316 14.03 -34.57 12.20
C THR A 316 13.94 -35.85 12.99
N THR A 317 15.02 -36.59 13.08
CA THR A 317 15.12 -37.81 13.90
C THR A 317 16.11 -37.56 15.01
N HIS A 318 15.77 -37.99 16.23
CA HIS A 318 16.62 -37.86 17.40
C HIS A 318 16.50 -39.08 18.32
N ALA A 319 17.65 -39.54 18.84
CA ALA A 319 17.71 -40.61 19.83
C ALA A 319 17.89 -40.01 21.22
N PHE A 320 16.97 -40.31 22.15
CA PHE A 320 17.01 -39.80 23.53
C PHE A 320 17.76 -40.79 24.40
N THR A 321 18.75 -40.30 25.14
CA THR A 321 19.61 -41.13 26.00
C THR A 321 19.17 -41.12 27.49
N THR A 322 18.44 -40.08 27.90
CA THR A 322 18.05 -39.87 29.30
C THR A 322 16.65 -40.43 29.54
N PRO A 323 16.47 -41.37 30.50
CA PRO A 323 15.15 -41.82 30.88
C PRO A 323 14.29 -40.69 31.46
N GLY A 324 12.97 -40.74 31.13
CA GLY A 324 12.01 -39.75 31.65
C GLY A 324 11.12 -39.15 30.61
N ALA A 325 10.47 -38.05 30.96
CA ALA A 325 9.59 -37.31 30.07
C ALA A 325 10.36 -36.18 29.33
N HIS A 326 10.30 -36.20 28.02
CA HIS A 326 10.84 -35.19 27.12
C HIS A 326 9.69 -34.43 26.49
N ASN A 327 9.56 -33.14 26.82
CA ASN A 327 8.50 -32.28 26.26
C ASN A 327 9.01 -31.53 25.06
N ILE A 328 8.65 -32.01 23.90
CA ILE A 328 9.10 -31.48 22.62
C ILE A 328 8.20 -30.35 22.16
N THR A 329 8.79 -29.20 21.85
CA THR A 329 8.13 -28.08 21.20
C THR A 329 8.86 -27.75 19.89
N ALA A 330 8.16 -27.11 18.97
CA ALA A 330 8.71 -26.62 17.70
C ALA A 330 8.50 -25.10 17.63
N VAL A 331 9.57 -24.35 17.35
CA VAL A 331 9.59 -22.92 17.24
C VAL A 331 9.88 -22.53 15.80
N TYR A 332 8.90 -21.95 15.10
CA TYR A 332 9.07 -21.40 13.76
C TYR A 332 9.61 -19.97 13.87
N SER A 333 10.67 -19.66 13.12
CA SER A 333 11.36 -18.35 13.14
C SER A 333 10.54 -17.21 12.55
N GLY A 334 9.50 -17.49 11.76
CA GLY A 334 8.92 -16.53 10.82
C GLY A 334 9.76 -16.37 9.56
N ASP A 335 9.21 -15.65 8.60
CA ASP A 335 9.84 -15.20 7.36
C ASP A 335 9.41 -13.74 7.03
N ASP A 336 9.62 -13.27 5.80
CA ASP A 336 9.27 -11.90 5.40
C ASP A 336 7.75 -11.67 5.35
N GLN A 337 6.95 -12.74 5.22
CA GLN A 337 5.50 -12.67 5.08
C GLN A 337 4.73 -13.25 6.28
N HIS A 338 5.42 -13.98 7.19
CA HIS A 338 4.80 -14.68 8.28
C HIS A 338 5.46 -14.37 9.63
N ASN A 339 4.64 -14.22 10.66
CA ASN A 339 5.10 -14.15 12.03
C ASN A 339 5.57 -15.53 12.52
N GLY A 340 6.55 -15.53 13.43
CA GLY A 340 6.99 -16.75 14.11
C GLY A 340 5.91 -17.29 15.05
N SER A 341 5.94 -18.60 15.29
CA SER A 341 5.02 -19.26 16.21
C SER A 341 5.66 -20.44 16.92
N THR A 342 5.10 -20.82 18.07
CA THR A 342 5.57 -21.95 18.90
C THR A 342 4.43 -22.94 19.07
N SER A 343 4.74 -24.24 18.93
CA SER A 343 3.76 -25.29 19.14
C SER A 343 3.46 -25.53 20.63
N SER A 344 2.32 -26.15 20.92
CA SER A 344 2.14 -26.87 22.17
C SER A 344 3.14 -28.03 22.26
N ALA A 345 3.46 -28.45 23.49
CA ALA A 345 4.39 -29.54 23.73
C ALA A 345 3.76 -30.90 23.40
N THR A 346 4.56 -31.80 22.80
CA THR A 346 4.28 -33.23 22.68
C THR A 346 5.25 -33.99 23.59
N THR A 347 4.75 -34.88 24.45
CA THR A 347 5.59 -35.61 25.38
C THR A 347 6.05 -36.95 24.78
N ILE A 348 7.35 -37.19 24.83
CA ILE A 348 7.99 -38.47 24.56
C ILE A 348 8.41 -39.07 25.91
N THR A 349 8.10 -40.33 26.14
CA THR A 349 8.51 -41.07 27.36
C THR A 349 9.66 -41.99 26.99
N VAL A 350 10.83 -41.79 27.60
CA VAL A 350 11.97 -42.70 27.48
C VAL A 350 11.95 -43.65 28.70
N ASN A 351 11.87 -44.93 28.44
CA ASN A 351 11.81 -45.96 29.49
C ASN A 351 13.05 -45.93 30.37
N GLY A 352 12.89 -46.20 31.66
CA GLY A 352 14.03 -46.47 32.54
C GLY A 352 14.73 -47.76 32.16
N ALA A 353 16.05 -47.79 32.26
CA ALA A 353 16.74 -49.08 32.08
C ALA A 353 16.09 -50.14 32.97
N PRO A 354 15.79 -51.36 32.45
CA PRO A 354 15.23 -52.42 33.28
C PRO A 354 16.08 -52.59 34.50
N ALA A 355 15.49 -52.55 35.70
CA ALA A 355 16.18 -52.79 36.94
C ALA A 355 16.87 -54.17 36.82
N GLY A 356 18.19 -54.15 36.74
CA GLY A 356 18.96 -55.36 36.60
C GLY A 356 18.59 -56.32 37.70
N GLY A 357 17.98 -57.43 37.37
CA GLY A 357 17.65 -58.48 38.27
C GLY A 357 18.91 -58.96 38.97
N SER A 358 19.07 -58.54 40.24
CA SER A 358 20.06 -59.13 41.12
C SER A 358 19.71 -60.59 41.30
N SER A 359 20.33 -61.48 40.50
CA SER A 359 20.31 -62.92 40.78
C SER A 359 21.13 -63.17 42.01
N GLY A 360 20.41 -63.25 43.16
CA GLY A 360 20.95 -63.65 44.43
C GLY A 360 21.46 -65.07 44.40
N SER A 361 22.79 -65.27 44.31
CA SER A 361 23.40 -66.52 44.66
C SER A 361 23.49 -66.63 46.16
N ALA A 362 22.59 -67.42 46.78
CA ALA A 362 22.71 -67.88 48.14
C ALA A 362 23.85 -68.88 48.22
N SER A 363 24.92 -68.59 48.96
CA SER A 363 25.80 -69.61 49.48
C SER A 363 26.02 -69.35 50.99
N SER A 364 25.59 -70.33 51.74
CA SER A 364 25.68 -70.49 53.22
C SER A 364 27.10 -70.71 53.66
N SER A 365 27.34 -70.30 54.81
CA SER A 365 28.16 -70.89 55.89
C SER A 365 29.21 -70.01 56.52
N GLY A 366 29.06 -69.82 57.85
CA GLY A 366 30.09 -70.11 58.78
C GLY A 366 30.70 -68.90 59.57
N SER A 367 30.12 -68.71 60.75
CA SER A 367 30.75 -68.62 62.07
C SER A 367 31.84 -67.58 62.35
N ALA A 368 31.56 -66.84 63.41
CA ALA A 368 32.36 -66.45 64.58
C ALA A 368 33.45 -65.37 64.49
N GLY A 369 33.31 -64.45 65.41
CA GLY A 369 34.46 -63.90 66.06
C GLY A 369 34.59 -62.38 66.21
N SER A 370 34.02 -61.86 67.32
CA SER A 370 34.65 -61.03 68.30
C SER A 370 35.28 -59.67 67.96
N SER A 371 34.65 -58.68 68.63
CA SER A 371 35.27 -57.57 69.39
C SER A 371 36.18 -56.57 68.73
N GLY A 372 35.87 -55.31 68.98
CA GLY A 372 36.82 -54.21 68.88
C GLY A 372 36.22 -52.83 68.83
N LEU A 373 36.02 -52.27 70.01
CA LEU A 373 35.67 -50.87 70.32
C LEU A 373 36.67 -49.87 69.85
N GLY A 374 36.23 -48.68 69.61
CA GLY A 374 37.03 -47.45 69.55
C GLY A 374 36.46 -46.42 68.64
N SER A 375 35.60 -45.59 68.98
CA SER A 375 35.50 -44.35 69.76
C SER A 375 36.30 -43.15 69.23
N LEU A 376 35.53 -42.07 69.06
CA LEU A 376 35.88 -40.63 69.13
C LEU A 376 36.56 -40.01 67.92
N ALA A 377 36.05 -39.00 67.33
CA ALA A 377 35.58 -37.68 67.73
C ALA A 377 36.33 -36.60 66.96
N ASN A 378 35.53 -35.63 66.48
CA ASN A 378 35.82 -34.18 66.36
C ASN A 378 37.02 -33.73 65.50
N LEU A 379 36.95 -32.71 64.74
CA LEU A 379 36.49 -31.31 64.97
C LEU A 379 36.77 -30.51 63.67
N LEU A 380 35.83 -29.66 63.34
CA LEU A 380 35.93 -28.27 62.86
C LEU A 380 37.07 -27.81 61.93
N GLY A 381 36.69 -27.15 60.96
CA GLY A 381 37.19 -25.80 60.74
C GLY A 381 37.88 -25.50 59.42
N SER A 382 37.29 -24.81 58.61
CA SER A 382 37.32 -23.43 58.15
C SER A 382 36.81 -23.31 56.75
#